data_216a61ea84d8a8c7fae44f960b852046
#
_entry.id   216a61ea84d8a8c7fae44f960b852046
#
_cell.length_a   1.000
_cell.length_b   1.000
_cell.length_c   1.000
_cell.angle_alpha   90.00
_cell.angle_beta   90.00
_cell.angle_gamma   90.00
#
_symmetry.space_group_name_H-M   'P 1'
#
loop_
_entity.id
_entity.type
_entity.pdbx_description
1 polymer ?
#
loop_
_entity_poly.entity_id
_entity_poly.type
_entity_poly.pdbx_seq_one_letter_code
_entity_poly.pdbx_strand_id
1 'polypeptide(L)'
;MADIISRDGTWSFDGDTVRIVPGSKAHPVRQDLGELAVPLRAVAGVSFEPDRKGGRLRLRLRAGACPVLRAAEGRLKDAADPYQLVVEKDRTGVAEYLVDEIRNALLIEQVPDGPVDGFLLPGPSVPVSGGGGDGTASFDGRTVRLTWNWKAEESKTAGGAVTLTLPEVTGVRWVPAIGLENGSLRFDRGGAVSAAPADDHDVLLRRLRELGELYEAGILTDEEFATAKRAVLKRL
;
A
#
# COMPACT_ATOMS: atom_id res chain seq x y z
N MET A 1 8.09 -6.17 29.79
CA MET A 1 7.24 -6.38 28.60
C MET A 1 5.98 -5.55 28.78
N ALA A 2 5.75 -4.62 27.89
CA ALA A 2 4.55 -3.79 27.89
C ALA A 2 3.62 -4.28 26.75
N ASP A 3 2.34 -4.49 27.03
CA ASP A 3 1.37 -4.95 26.06
C ASP A 3 0.05 -4.22 26.18
N ILE A 4 -0.61 -4.00 25.05
CA ILE A 4 -1.94 -3.43 24.97
C ILE A 4 -2.81 -4.30 24.07
N ILE A 5 -3.95 -4.73 24.61
CA ILE A 5 -4.95 -5.53 23.91
C ILE A 5 -6.17 -4.65 23.64
N SER A 6 -6.55 -4.55 22.38
CA SER A 6 -7.69 -3.81 21.88
C SER A 6 -8.47 -4.68 20.88
N ARG A 7 -9.72 -4.30 20.56
CA ARG A 7 -10.51 -4.97 19.51
C ARG A 7 -9.90 -4.87 18.13
N ASP A 8 -9.12 -3.81 17.89
CA ASP A 8 -8.43 -3.51 16.64
C ASP A 8 -7.14 -4.31 16.48
N GLY A 9 -6.57 -4.82 17.58
CA GLY A 9 -5.36 -5.62 17.60
C GLY A 9 -4.65 -5.64 18.94
N THR A 10 -3.53 -6.32 18.98
CA THR A 10 -2.65 -6.38 20.15
C THR A 10 -1.27 -5.88 19.76
N TRP A 11 -0.72 -4.98 20.58
CA TRP A 11 0.65 -4.54 20.48
C TRP A 11 1.40 -4.93 21.74
N SER A 12 2.60 -5.46 21.59
CA SER A 12 3.50 -5.75 22.70
C SER A 12 4.89 -5.25 22.39
N PHE A 13 5.63 -4.87 23.44
CA PHE A 13 7.02 -4.42 23.34
C PHE A 13 7.88 -5.16 24.36
N ASP A 14 8.96 -5.78 23.89
CA ASP A 14 9.88 -6.58 24.71
C ASP A 14 11.21 -5.85 25.04
N GLY A 15 11.38 -4.63 24.57
CA GLY A 15 12.60 -3.82 24.72
C GLY A 15 13.31 -3.59 23.38
N ASP A 16 13.23 -4.54 22.44
CA ASP A 16 13.88 -4.50 21.13
C ASP A 16 12.91 -4.48 19.97
N THR A 17 11.74 -5.07 20.14
CA THR A 17 10.78 -5.30 19.05
C THR A 17 9.36 -4.94 19.48
N VAL A 18 8.70 -4.14 18.65
CA VAL A 18 7.24 -3.93 18.74
C VAL A 18 6.56 -5.00 17.90
N ARG A 19 5.82 -5.89 18.53
CA ARG A 19 5.02 -6.93 17.88
C ARG A 19 3.59 -6.44 17.72
N ILE A 20 3.08 -6.51 16.51
CA ILE A 20 1.75 -6.02 16.13
C ILE A 20 0.96 -7.21 15.61
N VAL A 21 -0.13 -7.56 16.27
CA VAL A 21 -1.06 -8.62 15.86
C VAL A 21 -2.41 -7.99 15.54
N PRO A 22 -2.90 -8.06 14.29
CA PRO A 22 -4.19 -7.48 13.94
C PRO A 22 -5.33 -8.22 14.63
N GLY A 23 -6.33 -7.49 15.10
CA GLY A 23 -7.54 -8.05 15.67
C GLY A 23 -8.50 -8.57 14.60
N SER A 24 -9.48 -9.37 15.00
CA SER A 24 -10.49 -9.92 14.07
C SER A 24 -11.36 -8.86 13.40
N LYS A 25 -11.39 -7.64 13.91
CA LYS A 25 -12.11 -6.48 13.35
C LYS A 25 -11.20 -5.49 12.65
N ALA A 26 -9.90 -5.79 12.55
CA ALA A 26 -8.97 -4.96 11.80
C ALA A 26 -9.33 -4.94 10.30
N HIS A 27 -8.89 -3.90 9.62
CA HIS A 27 -9.07 -3.79 8.16
C HIS A 27 -8.47 -5.02 7.44
N PRO A 28 -9.09 -5.56 6.36
CA PRO A 28 -8.62 -6.76 5.66
C PRO A 28 -7.14 -6.72 5.30
N VAL A 29 -6.64 -5.60 4.80
CA VAL A 29 -5.20 -5.42 4.48
C VAL A 29 -4.30 -5.72 5.69
N ARG A 30 -4.72 -5.33 6.89
CA ARG A 30 -3.95 -5.61 8.12
C ARG A 30 -4.04 -7.09 8.49
N GLN A 31 -5.19 -7.71 8.29
CA GLN A 31 -5.37 -9.16 8.51
C GLN A 31 -4.53 -9.98 7.53
N ASP A 32 -4.47 -9.57 6.25
CA ASP A 32 -3.67 -10.22 5.21
C ASP A 32 -2.15 -10.09 5.49
N LEU A 33 -1.72 -8.96 6.07
CA LEU A 33 -0.33 -8.78 6.50
C LEU A 33 0.03 -9.68 7.70
N GLY A 34 -0.97 -10.05 8.50
CA GLY A 34 -0.77 -10.87 9.69
C GLY A 34 0.03 -10.18 10.78
N GLU A 35 0.75 -10.98 11.55
CA GLU A 35 1.63 -10.49 12.62
C GLU A 35 2.86 -9.79 12.03
N LEU A 36 3.17 -8.61 12.56
CA LEU A 36 4.36 -7.83 12.22
C LEU A 36 5.29 -7.72 13.42
N ALA A 37 6.56 -8.03 13.22
CA ALA A 37 7.64 -7.77 14.17
C ALA A 37 8.44 -6.56 13.70
N VAL A 38 8.32 -5.45 14.42
CA VAL A 38 8.98 -4.18 14.10
C VAL A 38 10.17 -4.00 15.01
N PRO A 39 11.42 -4.18 14.54
CA PRO A 39 12.60 -3.98 15.36
C PRO A 39 12.71 -2.49 15.72
N LEU A 40 13.17 -2.20 16.93
CA LEU A 40 13.30 -0.84 17.47
C LEU A 40 14.11 0.08 16.53
N ARG A 41 15.14 -0.44 15.89
CA ARG A 41 15.96 0.28 14.89
C ARG A 41 15.20 0.75 13.66
N ALA A 42 14.00 0.20 13.40
CA ALA A 42 13.12 0.63 12.30
C ALA A 42 12.16 1.73 12.70
N VAL A 43 12.06 2.03 13.99
CA VAL A 43 11.12 3.00 14.57
C VAL A 43 11.75 4.39 14.59
N ALA A 44 11.07 5.37 14.02
CA ALA A 44 11.42 6.79 14.09
C ALA A 44 10.71 7.52 15.24
N GLY A 45 9.66 6.92 15.79
CA GLY A 45 8.92 7.49 16.92
C GLY A 45 7.58 6.81 17.14
N VAL A 46 6.97 7.12 18.28
CA VAL A 46 5.67 6.62 18.68
C VAL A 46 4.86 7.73 19.32
N SER A 47 3.56 7.75 19.10
CA SER A 47 2.64 8.72 19.70
C SER A 47 1.32 8.06 20.08
N PHE A 48 0.69 8.62 21.11
CA PHE A 48 -0.70 8.34 21.45
C PHE A 48 -1.46 9.66 21.43
N GLU A 49 -2.55 9.69 20.69
CA GLU A 49 -3.47 10.82 20.56
C GLU A 49 -4.79 10.44 21.22
N PRO A 50 -5.05 10.92 22.46
CA PRO A 50 -6.30 10.61 23.16
C PRO A 50 -7.49 11.33 22.52
N ASP A 51 -8.64 10.68 22.53
CA ASP A 51 -9.92 11.23 22.12
C ASP A 51 -11.05 10.89 23.13
N ARG A 52 -12.29 11.32 22.83
CA ARG A 52 -13.43 11.07 23.72
C ARG A 52 -13.78 9.59 23.91
N LYS A 53 -13.37 8.72 22.97
CA LYS A 53 -13.67 7.27 22.95
C LYS A 53 -12.49 6.41 23.38
N GLY A 54 -11.34 7.04 23.60
CA GLY A 54 -10.08 6.40 23.95
C GLY A 54 -8.92 7.07 23.28
N GLY A 55 -8.61 6.72 22.03
CA GLY A 55 -7.56 7.37 21.28
C GLY A 55 -6.95 6.50 20.19
N ARG A 56 -5.86 7.00 19.64
CA ARG A 56 -5.12 6.35 18.58
C ARG A 56 -3.64 6.28 18.91
N LEU A 57 -3.10 5.08 18.97
CA LEU A 57 -1.68 4.81 19.08
C LEU A 57 -1.09 4.68 17.67
N ARG A 58 0.02 5.37 17.40
CA ARG A 58 0.73 5.36 16.11
C ARG A 58 2.20 5.08 16.28
N LEU A 59 2.72 4.17 15.48
CA LEU A 59 4.14 3.89 15.35
C LEU A 59 4.63 4.49 14.02
N ARG A 60 5.54 5.44 14.09
CA ARG A 60 6.18 6.03 12.92
C ARG A 60 7.47 5.29 12.61
N LEU A 61 7.59 4.73 11.43
CA LEU A 61 8.79 4.07 10.98
C LEU A 61 9.76 5.05 10.32
N ARG A 62 11.03 4.68 10.33
CA ARG A 62 12.07 5.37 9.56
C ARG A 62 11.78 5.23 8.07
N ALA A 63 12.01 6.30 7.32
CA ALA A 63 11.77 6.29 5.87
C ALA A 63 12.61 5.20 5.21
N GLY A 64 12.00 4.38 4.37
CA GLY A 64 12.64 3.24 3.70
C GLY A 64 12.63 1.92 4.49
N ALA A 65 12.31 1.93 5.79
CA ALA A 65 12.38 0.71 6.62
C ALA A 65 11.35 -0.38 6.25
N CYS A 66 10.18 0.02 5.74
CA CYS A 66 9.07 -0.89 5.47
C CYS A 66 8.76 -0.99 3.97
N PRO A 67 8.80 -2.20 3.37
CA PRO A 67 8.47 -2.39 1.96
C PRO A 67 7.01 -2.04 1.65
N VAL A 68 6.08 -2.31 2.56
CA VAL A 68 4.65 -2.04 2.38
C VAL A 68 4.40 -0.53 2.33
N LEU A 69 4.95 0.25 3.28
CA LEU A 69 4.81 1.70 3.27
C LEU A 69 5.47 2.34 2.04
N ARG A 70 6.60 1.79 1.60
CA ARG A 70 7.28 2.25 0.39
C ARG A 70 6.43 2.00 -0.86
N ALA A 71 5.85 0.80 -0.99
CA ALA A 71 4.96 0.48 -2.10
C ALA A 71 3.68 1.31 -2.10
N ALA A 72 3.16 1.63 -0.91
CA ALA A 72 1.95 2.43 -0.75
C ALA A 72 2.14 3.92 -1.04
N GLU A 73 3.37 4.46 -0.96
CA GLU A 73 3.69 5.87 -1.24
C GLU A 73 2.76 6.88 -0.54
N GLY A 74 2.42 6.61 0.72
CA GLY A 74 1.52 7.47 1.49
C GLY A 74 0.02 7.35 1.12
N ARG A 75 -0.37 6.41 0.27
CA ARG A 75 -1.76 6.22 -0.19
C ARG A 75 -2.56 5.24 0.67
N LEU A 76 -1.96 4.67 1.72
CA LEU A 76 -2.69 3.85 2.68
C LEU A 76 -3.70 4.71 3.45
N LYS A 77 -4.95 4.26 3.46
CA LYS A 77 -5.97 4.86 4.34
C LYS A 77 -5.65 4.51 5.78
N ASP A 78 -5.98 5.40 6.71
CA ASP A 78 -5.77 5.21 8.15
C ASP A 78 -6.22 3.82 8.66
N ALA A 79 -7.38 3.35 8.25
CA ALA A 79 -7.88 2.03 8.67
C ALA A 79 -7.03 0.85 8.17
N ALA A 80 -6.35 1.02 7.03
CA ALA A 80 -5.50 0.00 6.42
C ALA A 80 -4.04 0.07 6.89
N ASP A 81 -3.64 1.16 7.56
CA ASP A 81 -2.29 1.33 8.09
C ASP A 81 -2.04 0.34 9.24
N PRO A 82 -1.07 -0.59 9.11
CA PRO A 82 -0.80 -1.57 10.14
C PRO A 82 -0.08 -1.00 11.38
N TYR A 83 0.44 0.23 11.27
CA TYR A 83 1.23 0.89 12.32
C TYR A 83 0.38 1.85 13.17
N GLN A 84 -0.91 1.60 13.24
CA GLN A 84 -1.81 2.29 14.17
C GLN A 84 -2.76 1.31 14.86
N LEU A 85 -3.17 1.69 16.06
CA LEU A 85 -4.10 0.93 16.89
C LEU A 85 -5.16 1.88 17.43
N VAL A 86 -6.43 1.52 17.27
CA VAL A 86 -7.53 2.19 17.97
C VAL A 86 -7.58 1.65 19.39
N VAL A 87 -7.47 2.54 20.36
CA VAL A 87 -7.41 2.23 21.79
C VAL A 87 -8.73 2.61 22.45
N GLU A 88 -9.32 1.69 23.19
CA GLU A 88 -10.52 1.96 23.99
C GLU A 88 -10.20 2.83 25.22
N LYS A 89 -11.21 3.55 25.71
CA LYS A 89 -11.07 4.53 26.81
C LYS A 89 -10.46 3.96 28.09
N ASP A 90 -10.79 2.74 28.41
CA ASP A 90 -10.27 2.03 29.60
C ASP A 90 -8.82 1.55 29.45
N ARG A 91 -8.23 1.70 28.25
CA ARG A 91 -6.87 1.29 27.91
C ARG A 91 -5.91 2.45 27.66
N THR A 92 -6.35 3.70 27.81
CA THR A 92 -5.53 4.89 27.54
C THR A 92 -4.25 4.93 28.37
N GLY A 93 -4.32 4.63 29.66
CA GLY A 93 -3.14 4.61 30.53
C GLY A 93 -2.14 3.50 30.13
N VAL A 94 -2.61 2.37 29.61
CA VAL A 94 -1.74 1.31 29.08
C VAL A 94 -1.07 1.76 27.80
N ALA A 95 -1.80 2.49 26.93
CA ALA A 95 -1.23 3.05 25.70
C ALA A 95 -0.15 4.08 26.00
N GLU A 96 -0.39 4.98 26.95
CA GLU A 96 0.60 5.97 27.42
C GLU A 96 1.87 5.29 27.95
N TYR A 97 1.69 4.28 28.80
CA TYR A 97 2.81 3.50 29.33
C TYR A 97 3.63 2.81 28.21
N LEU A 98 2.95 2.18 27.23
CA LEU A 98 3.62 1.55 26.10
C LEU A 98 4.41 2.57 25.26
N VAL A 99 3.85 3.76 25.06
CA VAL A 99 4.53 4.87 24.35
C VAL A 99 5.79 5.29 25.10
N ASP A 100 5.71 5.45 26.42
CA ASP A 100 6.86 5.86 27.24
C ASP A 100 7.97 4.79 27.24
N GLU A 101 7.62 3.51 27.34
CA GLU A 101 8.59 2.40 27.24
C GLU A 101 9.31 2.40 25.90
N ILE A 102 8.58 2.54 24.78
CA ILE A 102 9.19 2.58 23.44
C ILE A 102 10.07 3.83 23.28
N ARG A 103 9.61 5.01 23.74
CA ARG A 103 10.40 6.25 23.70
C ARG A 103 11.69 6.14 24.52
N ASN A 104 11.61 5.59 25.71
CA ASN A 104 12.77 5.38 26.56
C ASN A 104 13.78 4.43 25.89
N ALA A 105 13.31 3.33 25.30
CA ALA A 105 14.18 2.42 24.57
C ALA A 105 14.85 3.09 23.36
N LEU A 106 14.10 3.90 22.57
CA LEU A 106 14.68 4.67 21.46
C LEU A 106 15.79 5.62 21.90
N LEU A 107 15.64 6.25 23.08
CA LEU A 107 16.64 7.13 23.66
C LEU A 107 17.87 6.36 24.15
N ILE A 108 17.67 5.24 24.86
CA ILE A 108 18.76 4.39 25.38
C ILE A 108 19.60 3.84 24.25
N GLU A 109 18.95 3.28 23.22
CA GLU A 109 19.60 2.70 22.05
C GLU A 109 20.07 3.75 21.03
N GLN A 110 19.81 5.03 21.28
CA GLN A 110 20.18 6.15 20.40
C GLN A 110 19.77 5.90 18.94
N VAL A 111 18.57 5.34 18.72
CA VAL A 111 18.07 5.03 17.39
C VAL A 111 17.88 6.31 16.59
N PRO A 112 18.54 6.46 15.43
CA PRO A 112 18.37 7.64 14.61
C PRO A 112 16.97 7.63 13.96
N ASP A 113 16.34 8.79 13.82
CA ASP A 113 15.04 8.96 13.20
C ASP A 113 15.09 9.15 11.67
N GLY A 114 16.30 9.28 11.12
CA GLY A 114 16.56 9.48 9.69
C GLY A 114 16.23 8.26 8.82
N PRO A 115 16.29 8.42 7.48
CA PRO A 115 16.00 7.34 6.54
C PRO A 115 17.00 6.18 6.66
N VAL A 116 16.63 5.03 6.11
CA VAL A 116 17.48 3.83 6.00
C VAL A 116 17.65 3.43 4.53
N ASP A 117 18.81 2.87 4.20
CA ASP A 117 19.14 2.49 2.83
C ASP A 117 18.50 1.17 2.36
N GLY A 118 17.88 0.44 3.28
CA GLY A 118 17.26 -0.86 2.99
C GLY A 118 16.11 -1.19 3.91
N PHE A 119 15.30 -2.18 3.53
CA PHE A 119 14.20 -2.64 4.36
C PHE A 119 14.70 -3.28 5.65
N LEU A 120 14.15 -2.83 6.77
CA LEU A 120 14.40 -3.39 8.11
C LEU A 120 13.28 -4.35 8.55
N LEU A 121 12.15 -4.32 7.86
CA LEU A 121 11.05 -5.24 8.05
C LEU A 121 10.98 -6.23 6.88
N PRO A 122 10.60 -7.49 7.15
CA PRO A 122 10.30 -8.44 6.08
C PRO A 122 9.07 -7.98 5.29
N GLY A 123 8.96 -8.44 4.06
CA GLY A 123 7.71 -8.38 3.30
C GLY A 123 6.65 -9.34 3.86
N PRO A 124 5.43 -9.29 3.33
CA PRO A 124 4.39 -10.27 3.67
C PRO A 124 4.87 -11.70 3.46
N SER A 125 4.33 -12.63 4.24
CA SER A 125 4.63 -14.06 4.06
C SER A 125 4.18 -14.54 2.67
N VAL A 126 4.95 -15.46 2.11
CA VAL A 126 4.64 -16.11 0.83
C VAL A 126 4.13 -17.52 1.05
N PRO A 127 3.27 -18.06 0.19
CA PRO A 127 2.74 -17.45 -1.04
C PRO A 127 1.68 -16.38 -0.78
N VAL A 128 1.61 -15.40 -1.68
CA VAL A 128 0.62 -14.33 -1.63
C VAL A 128 -0.05 -14.17 -3.00
N SER A 129 -1.33 -13.79 -3.00
CA SER A 129 -2.06 -13.49 -4.23
C SER A 129 -2.99 -12.30 -4.04
N GLY A 130 -3.15 -11.52 -5.10
CA GLY A 130 -4.06 -10.38 -5.15
C GLY A 130 -4.92 -10.42 -6.42
N GLY A 131 -6.22 -10.25 -6.25
CA GLY A 131 -7.17 -10.15 -7.35
C GLY A 131 -7.31 -8.72 -7.86
N GLY A 132 -7.30 -8.57 -9.18
CA GLY A 132 -7.67 -7.34 -9.89
C GLY A 132 -8.99 -7.52 -10.65
N GLY A 133 -9.47 -6.45 -11.28
CA GLY A 133 -10.66 -6.49 -12.11
C GLY A 133 -10.55 -7.43 -13.30
N ASP A 134 -9.38 -7.57 -13.87
CA ASP A 134 -9.07 -8.29 -15.12
C ASP A 134 -8.24 -9.57 -14.91
N GLY A 135 -7.79 -9.85 -13.68
CA GLY A 135 -6.96 -11.03 -13.42
C GLY A 135 -6.51 -11.17 -11.98
N THR A 136 -5.61 -12.11 -11.76
CA THR A 136 -4.99 -12.38 -10.46
C THR A 136 -3.47 -12.42 -10.61
N ALA A 137 -2.78 -11.73 -9.71
CA ALA A 137 -1.35 -11.83 -9.54
C ALA A 137 -1.04 -12.71 -8.33
N SER A 138 -0.17 -13.69 -8.45
CA SER A 138 0.30 -14.54 -7.36
C SER A 138 1.82 -14.56 -7.31
N PHE A 139 2.37 -14.66 -6.11
CA PHE A 139 3.81 -14.74 -5.87
C PHE A 139 4.10 -15.85 -4.86
N ASP A 140 5.00 -16.75 -5.19
CA ASP A 140 5.37 -17.90 -4.36
C ASP A 140 6.72 -17.72 -3.63
N GLY A 141 7.35 -16.55 -3.74
CA GLY A 141 8.68 -16.24 -3.23
C GLY A 141 9.78 -16.29 -4.30
N ARG A 142 9.50 -16.84 -5.48
CA ARG A 142 10.44 -16.96 -6.60
C ARG A 142 9.88 -16.49 -7.92
N THR A 143 8.58 -16.73 -8.12
CA THR A 143 7.90 -16.44 -9.39
C THR A 143 6.64 -15.63 -9.16
N VAL A 144 6.43 -14.66 -10.02
CA VAL A 144 5.17 -13.93 -10.15
C VAL A 144 4.38 -14.58 -11.28
N ARG A 145 3.16 -14.99 -11.01
CA ARG A 145 2.24 -15.51 -12.01
C ARG A 145 1.04 -14.59 -12.17
N LEU A 146 0.77 -14.17 -13.39
CA LEU A 146 -0.39 -13.37 -13.77
C LEU A 146 -1.36 -14.27 -14.55
N THR A 147 -2.59 -14.32 -14.10
CA THR A 147 -3.67 -15.05 -14.77
C THR A 147 -4.80 -14.08 -15.08
N TRP A 148 -5.38 -14.19 -16.26
CA TRP A 148 -6.40 -13.29 -16.75
C TRP A 148 -7.79 -13.91 -16.64
N ASN A 149 -8.78 -13.08 -16.39
CA ASN A 149 -10.19 -13.47 -16.42
C ASN A 149 -10.87 -12.95 -17.70
N TRP A 150 -12.15 -13.20 -17.85
CA TRP A 150 -12.94 -12.82 -19.02
C TRP A 150 -13.09 -11.28 -19.22
N LYS A 151 -12.74 -10.47 -18.22
CA LYS A 151 -12.75 -9.00 -18.31
C LYS A 151 -11.43 -8.42 -18.79
N ALA A 152 -10.41 -9.27 -18.95
CA ALA A 152 -9.13 -8.82 -19.42
C ALA A 152 -9.18 -8.45 -20.91
N GLU A 153 -8.38 -7.48 -21.28
CA GLU A 153 -8.22 -7.09 -22.68
C GLU A 153 -7.72 -8.27 -23.54
N GLU A 154 -8.13 -8.32 -24.81
CA GLU A 154 -7.78 -9.40 -25.73
C GLU A 154 -6.26 -9.59 -25.88
N SER A 155 -5.50 -8.51 -25.85
CA SER A 155 -4.04 -8.51 -25.88
C SER A 155 -3.41 -9.28 -24.70
N LYS A 156 -4.04 -9.28 -23.53
CA LYS A 156 -3.60 -10.03 -22.33
C LYS A 156 -4.02 -11.49 -22.41
N THR A 157 -5.25 -11.75 -22.86
CA THR A 157 -5.79 -13.12 -22.95
C THR A 157 -5.16 -13.92 -24.07
N ALA A 158 -4.82 -13.31 -25.21
CA ALA A 158 -4.14 -13.95 -26.34
C ALA A 158 -2.75 -14.47 -25.97
N GLY A 159 -2.05 -13.84 -25.03
CA GLY A 159 -0.75 -14.28 -24.51
C GLY A 159 -0.83 -15.38 -23.44
N GLY A 160 -2.04 -15.70 -22.94
CA GLY A 160 -2.22 -16.64 -21.86
C GLY A 160 -1.68 -16.14 -20.50
N ALA A 161 -1.49 -17.08 -19.57
CA ALA A 161 -0.91 -16.76 -18.27
C ALA A 161 0.57 -16.36 -18.42
N VAL A 162 0.98 -15.31 -17.74
CA VAL A 162 2.37 -14.82 -17.73
C VAL A 162 3.05 -15.28 -16.44
N THR A 163 4.24 -15.86 -16.56
CA THR A 163 5.08 -16.21 -15.42
C THR A 163 6.40 -15.46 -15.53
N LEU A 164 6.79 -14.76 -14.46
CA LEU A 164 8.02 -14.00 -14.35
C LEU A 164 8.82 -14.53 -13.18
N THR A 165 10.08 -14.85 -13.38
CA THR A 165 10.98 -15.15 -12.26
C THR A 165 11.41 -13.86 -11.56
N LEU A 166 11.71 -13.93 -10.28
CA LEU A 166 12.10 -12.73 -9.50
C LEU A 166 13.30 -11.97 -10.13
N PRO A 167 14.35 -12.63 -10.67
CA PRO A 167 15.44 -11.94 -11.37
C PRO A 167 15.02 -11.22 -12.66
N GLU A 168 13.90 -11.61 -13.29
CA GLU A 168 13.37 -10.93 -14.48
C GLU A 168 12.59 -9.67 -14.14
N VAL A 169 12.13 -9.54 -12.89
CA VAL A 169 11.35 -8.38 -12.43
C VAL A 169 12.31 -7.28 -11.99
N THR A 170 12.39 -6.21 -12.74
CA THR A 170 13.25 -5.05 -12.43
C THR A 170 12.52 -3.94 -11.70
N GLY A 171 11.19 -3.96 -11.73
CA GLY A 171 10.36 -2.98 -11.02
C GLY A 171 8.93 -3.44 -10.89
N VAL A 172 8.26 -2.89 -9.90
CA VAL A 172 6.81 -3.08 -9.67
C VAL A 172 6.20 -1.70 -9.46
N ARG A 173 5.16 -1.40 -10.21
CA ARG A 173 4.43 -0.14 -10.11
C ARG A 173 2.97 -0.41 -9.79
N TRP A 174 2.50 0.18 -8.72
CA TRP A 174 1.10 0.11 -8.31
C TRP A 174 0.45 1.48 -8.40
N VAL A 175 -0.68 1.55 -9.09
CA VAL A 175 -1.54 2.72 -9.17
C VAL A 175 -2.88 2.35 -8.55
N PRO A 176 -3.29 3.00 -7.45
CA PRO A 176 -4.58 2.70 -6.83
C PRO A 176 -5.74 3.18 -7.71
N ALA A 177 -6.89 2.52 -7.57
CA ALA A 177 -8.14 3.01 -8.15
C ALA A 177 -8.57 4.31 -7.44
N ILE A 178 -8.94 5.34 -8.20
CA ILE A 178 -9.40 6.64 -7.69
C ILE A 178 -10.69 7.02 -8.41
N GLY A 179 -11.78 7.13 -7.67
CA GLY A 179 -13.09 7.44 -8.25
C GLY A 179 -13.54 6.36 -9.23
N LEU A 180 -13.75 6.72 -10.50
CA LEU A 180 -14.09 5.80 -11.58
C LEU A 180 -12.86 5.24 -12.32
N GLU A 181 -11.67 5.68 -11.97
CA GLU A 181 -10.43 5.20 -12.60
C GLU A 181 -10.01 3.85 -12.00
N ASN A 182 -9.76 2.89 -12.89
CA ASN A 182 -9.24 1.58 -12.48
C ASN A 182 -7.80 1.71 -12.00
N GLY A 183 -7.48 1.04 -10.88
CA GLY A 183 -6.10 0.86 -10.45
C GLY A 183 -5.36 -0.11 -11.36
N SER A 184 -4.03 -0.09 -11.31
CA SER A 184 -3.20 -1.03 -12.07
C SER A 184 -2.00 -1.50 -11.25
N LEU A 185 -1.61 -2.75 -11.46
CA LEU A 185 -0.35 -3.33 -11.01
C LEU A 185 0.46 -3.73 -12.23
N ARG A 186 1.67 -3.19 -12.37
CA ARG A 186 2.58 -3.46 -13.49
C ARG A 186 3.89 -4.02 -12.99
N PHE A 187 4.42 -4.99 -13.72
CA PHE A 187 5.73 -5.58 -13.50
C PHE A 187 6.64 -5.20 -14.67
N ASP A 188 7.73 -4.49 -14.36
CA ASP A 188 8.75 -4.14 -15.34
C ASP A 188 9.71 -5.33 -15.46
N ARG A 189 10.04 -5.71 -16.70
CA ARG A 189 10.88 -6.89 -17.00
C ARG A 189 12.26 -6.45 -17.47
N GLY A 190 13.31 -6.96 -16.82
CA GLY A 190 14.69 -6.75 -17.26
C GLY A 190 14.99 -7.63 -18.46
N GLY A 191 15.44 -7.03 -19.58
CA GLY A 191 15.88 -7.78 -20.76
C GLY A 191 15.31 -7.33 -22.10
N ALA A 192 14.35 -6.40 -22.11
CA ALA A 192 14.04 -5.62 -23.30
C ALA A 192 14.11 -4.14 -22.92
N VAL A 193 15.09 -3.45 -23.43
CA VAL A 193 14.93 -2.04 -23.76
C VAL A 193 13.86 -2.05 -24.86
N SER A 194 12.63 -2.24 -24.46
CA SER A 194 11.48 -2.08 -25.31
C SER A 194 10.65 -0.98 -24.70
N ALA A 195 10.69 0.10 -25.40
CA ALA A 195 9.76 1.20 -25.41
C ALA A 195 9.45 1.79 -24.03
N ALA A 196 9.76 3.04 -23.95
CA ALA A 196 9.11 4.07 -23.18
C ALA A 196 7.69 3.65 -22.74
N PRO A 197 7.18 4.17 -21.63
CA PRO A 197 5.82 3.89 -21.22
C PRO A 197 4.97 3.97 -22.49
N ALA A 198 4.29 2.87 -22.80
CA ALA A 198 3.19 2.92 -23.73
C ALA A 198 2.18 3.80 -23.02
N ASP A 199 2.48 4.78 -23.12
CA ASP A 199 2.18 6.16 -23.33
C ASP A 199 0.94 6.53 -22.56
N ASP A 200 1.18 7.38 -21.54
CA ASP A 200 0.23 8.44 -21.25
C ASP A 200 -0.46 8.94 -22.55
N HIS A 201 0.20 8.93 -23.69
CA HIS A 201 -0.30 9.32 -25.00
C HIS A 201 -1.44 8.43 -25.51
N ASP A 202 -1.31 7.10 -25.48
CA ASP A 202 -2.39 6.18 -25.89
C ASP A 202 -3.57 6.19 -24.92
N VAL A 203 -3.30 6.36 -23.63
CA VAL A 203 -4.33 6.56 -22.60
C VAL A 203 -5.04 7.89 -22.82
N LEU A 204 -4.29 8.96 -23.14
CA LEU A 204 -4.82 10.29 -23.41
C LEU A 204 -5.65 10.32 -24.71
N LEU A 205 -5.20 9.62 -25.75
CA LEU A 205 -5.95 9.47 -27.01
C LEU A 205 -7.25 8.67 -26.82
N ARG A 206 -7.22 7.63 -25.98
CA ARG A 206 -8.43 6.87 -25.62
C ARG A 206 -9.42 7.74 -24.87
N ARG A 207 -8.96 8.52 -23.88
CA ARG A 207 -9.80 9.48 -23.14
C ARG A 207 -10.41 10.54 -24.05
N LEU A 208 -9.67 11.02 -25.04
CA LEU A 208 -10.22 11.96 -26.03
C LEU A 208 -11.33 11.34 -26.86
N ARG A 209 -11.21 10.05 -27.20
CA ARG A 209 -12.24 9.31 -27.94
C ARG A 209 -13.48 9.07 -27.08
N GLU A 210 -13.30 8.62 -25.83
CA GLU A 210 -14.39 8.41 -24.86
C GLU A 210 -15.15 9.72 -24.58
N LEU A 211 -14.43 10.84 -24.43
CA LEU A 211 -15.05 12.17 -24.29
C LEU A 211 -15.85 12.55 -25.53
N GLY A 212 -15.37 12.19 -26.72
CA GLY A 212 -16.12 12.39 -27.98
C GLY A 212 -17.41 11.58 -28.01
N GLU A 213 -17.36 10.31 -27.62
CA GLU A 213 -18.55 9.43 -27.56
C GLU A 213 -19.59 9.92 -26.56
N LEU A 214 -19.16 10.39 -25.39
CA LEU A 214 -20.04 10.96 -24.34
C LEU A 214 -20.69 12.28 -24.81
N TYR A 215 -19.94 13.07 -25.55
CA TYR A 215 -20.46 14.30 -26.15
C TYR A 215 -21.49 14.02 -27.28
N GLU A 216 -21.20 13.09 -28.19
CA GLU A 216 -22.13 12.66 -29.23
C GLU A 216 -23.38 12.00 -28.65
N ALA A 217 -23.26 11.30 -27.51
CA ALA A 217 -24.41 10.74 -26.79
C ALA A 217 -25.23 11.79 -26.01
N GLY A 218 -24.85 13.07 -26.06
CA GLY A 218 -25.54 14.16 -25.37
C GLY A 218 -25.41 14.14 -23.84
N ILE A 219 -24.47 13.39 -23.31
CA ILE A 219 -24.21 13.27 -21.87
C ILE A 219 -23.38 14.46 -21.36
N LEU A 220 -22.54 15.02 -22.22
CA LEU A 220 -21.71 16.19 -21.91
C LEU A 220 -22.23 17.41 -22.70
N THR A 221 -22.21 18.55 -22.02
CA THR A 221 -22.46 19.86 -22.65
C THR A 221 -21.22 20.34 -23.41
N ASP A 222 -21.38 21.29 -24.33
CA ASP A 222 -20.31 21.92 -25.11
C ASP A 222 -19.18 22.47 -24.21
N GLU A 223 -19.53 23.09 -23.07
CA GLU A 223 -18.60 23.67 -22.13
C GLU A 223 -17.81 22.62 -21.35
N GLU A 224 -18.49 21.56 -20.91
CA GLU A 224 -17.86 20.43 -20.20
C GLU A 224 -16.92 19.66 -21.12
N PHE A 225 -17.34 19.38 -22.37
CA PHE A 225 -16.49 18.73 -23.35
C PHE A 225 -15.24 19.57 -23.68
N ALA A 226 -15.42 20.88 -23.93
CA ALA A 226 -14.30 21.77 -24.24
C ALA A 226 -13.31 21.88 -23.05
N THR A 227 -13.81 21.84 -21.82
CA THR A 227 -12.98 21.90 -20.62
C THR A 227 -12.22 20.60 -20.40
N ALA A 228 -12.88 19.45 -20.50
CA ALA A 228 -12.28 18.14 -20.38
C ALA A 228 -11.24 17.88 -21.48
N LYS A 229 -11.57 18.22 -22.74
CA LYS A 229 -10.66 18.12 -23.87
C LYS A 229 -9.38 18.94 -23.67
N ARG A 230 -9.49 20.19 -23.20
CA ARG A 230 -8.34 21.03 -22.88
C ARG A 230 -7.46 20.45 -21.77
N ALA A 231 -8.07 19.86 -20.75
CA ALA A 231 -7.34 19.22 -19.64
C ALA A 231 -6.54 18.01 -20.12
N VAL A 232 -7.07 17.22 -21.05
CA VAL A 232 -6.38 16.06 -21.64
C VAL A 232 -5.27 16.51 -22.58
N LEU A 233 -5.54 17.48 -23.47
CA LEU A 233 -4.55 18.01 -24.42
C LEU A 233 -3.38 18.73 -23.76
N LYS A 234 -3.54 19.26 -22.55
CA LYS A 234 -2.45 19.90 -21.79
C LYS A 234 -1.46 18.87 -21.22
N ARG A 235 -1.81 17.59 -21.23
CA ARG A 235 -0.99 16.46 -20.75
C ARG A 235 -0.41 15.61 -21.91
N LEU A 236 -0.78 15.90 -23.15
CA LEU A 236 -0.17 15.43 -24.39
C LEU A 236 1.10 16.21 -24.71
#